data_2b4a8ac1714db2ea82316dad086def1a
#
_entry.id   2b4a8ac1714db2ea82316dad086def1a
#
_cell.length_a   1.000
_cell.length_b   1.000
_cell.length_c   1.000
_cell.angle_alpha   90.00
_cell.angle_beta   90.00
_cell.angle_gamma   90.00
#
_symmetry.space_group_name_H-M   'P 1'
#
loop_
_entity.id
_entity.type
_entity.pdbx_description
1 polymer ?
#
loop_
_entity_poly.entity_id
_entity_poly.type
_entity_poly.pdbx_seq_one_letter_code
_entity_poly.pdbx_strand_id
1 'polypeptide(L)'
;MKVFGECFFYEYYLSIFVTATNKQIYLPMPNSSACRGKKQCAQCPKAVDNAIIYASHPRGFHLPARKCEENIIIFLLKGEVLVNSKEYAGTVLHAGEFILQAIGSKYEILAMTDVECVCYRFSKPEFFCEDRYNHIMKEVTPPLIFYPLTITPELQLFLESSKAYLSEEKICREMLCFKRKELAFILGNYYSDYELSMLIHPLAQYTNSFHYFVLQNHAKVKTVEELAQLGGYTVATFRRIFNSVFHQPVYEWMMERRKESVVYELRYTDASISEICYKYGFESLPHFSSFCKKNFGASPR
;
A
#
# COMPACT_ATOMS: atom_id res chain seq x y z
N MET A 1 28.07 26.65 22.44
CA MET A 1 26.81 27.38 22.18
C MET A 1 26.56 27.34 20.68
N LYS A 2 25.45 26.85 20.23
CA LYS A 2 24.98 26.55 18.85
C LYS A 2 25.37 25.16 18.32
N VAL A 3 24.61 24.14 18.71
CA VAL A 3 24.28 22.94 17.94
C VAL A 3 22.89 22.52 18.44
N PHE A 4 21.85 23.21 18.00
CA PHE A 4 20.45 22.80 18.19
C PHE A 4 19.61 23.43 17.07
N GLY A 5 19.75 22.95 15.86
CA GLY A 5 19.01 23.51 14.72
C GLY A 5 18.67 22.54 13.60
N GLU A 6 19.21 21.33 13.58
CA GLU A 6 19.07 20.44 12.42
C GLU A 6 18.18 19.20 12.63
N CYS A 7 17.69 18.96 13.85
CA CYS A 7 16.84 17.77 14.13
C CYS A 7 15.36 17.94 13.76
N PHE A 8 14.85 19.15 13.63
CA PHE A 8 13.39 19.35 13.41
C PHE A 8 12.93 19.16 11.96
N PHE A 9 13.83 19.30 10.99
CA PHE A 9 13.49 19.08 9.58
C PHE A 9 13.51 17.59 9.18
N TYR A 10 14.21 16.75 9.92
CA TYR A 10 14.34 15.34 9.63
C TYR A 10 13.07 14.53 9.97
N GLU A 11 12.33 14.92 10.99
CA GLU A 11 11.07 14.25 11.37
C GLU A 11 9.93 14.54 10.37
N TYR A 12 9.94 15.69 9.71
CA TYR A 12 8.88 16.07 8.77
C TYR A 12 8.93 15.29 7.45
N TYR A 13 10.13 14.94 6.98
CA TYR A 13 10.32 14.12 5.77
C TYR A 13 10.17 12.62 6.01
N LEU A 14 10.53 12.15 7.20
CA LEU A 14 10.27 10.76 7.61
C LEU A 14 8.76 10.45 7.67
N SER A 15 7.93 11.46 7.95
CA SER A 15 6.48 11.30 7.98
C SER A 15 5.88 11.01 6.62
N ILE A 16 6.45 11.46 5.51
CA ILE A 16 5.88 11.27 4.16
C ILE A 16 6.01 9.82 3.68
N PHE A 17 7.05 9.09 4.08
CA PHE A 17 7.20 7.66 3.77
C PHE A 17 6.53 6.73 4.79
N VAL A 18 6.36 7.19 6.04
CA VAL A 18 5.83 6.39 7.16
C VAL A 18 4.37 6.68 7.45
N THR A 19 3.90 7.89 7.21
CA THR A 19 2.56 8.34 7.63
C THR A 19 1.50 8.29 6.53
N ALA A 20 1.82 7.77 5.35
CA ALA A 20 0.76 7.44 4.40
C ALA A 20 -0.19 6.35 4.92
N THR A 21 0.10 5.76 6.07
CA THR A 21 -0.77 4.75 6.69
C THR A 21 -1.63 5.27 7.84
N ASN A 22 -1.37 6.42 8.47
CA ASN A 22 -2.15 6.75 9.68
C ASN A 22 -2.42 8.21 10.03
N LYS A 23 -2.14 9.20 9.16
CA LYS A 23 -2.71 10.54 9.35
C LYS A 23 -3.04 11.15 8.00
N GLN A 24 -4.30 11.02 7.59
CA GLN A 24 -4.88 11.93 6.61
C GLN A 24 -4.84 13.34 7.20
N ILE A 25 -3.84 14.13 6.80
CA ILE A 25 -3.93 15.58 6.93
C ILE A 25 -4.94 16.01 5.86
N TYR A 26 -6.14 16.38 6.29
CA TYR A 26 -7.08 17.11 5.47
C TYR A 26 -6.44 18.47 5.12
N LEU A 27 -5.67 18.52 4.05
CA LEU A 27 -5.40 19.80 3.41
C LEU A 27 -6.67 20.19 2.65
N PRO A 28 -7.20 21.41 2.86
CA PRO A 28 -8.30 21.89 2.04
C PRO A 28 -7.86 21.87 0.59
N MET A 29 -8.62 21.17 -0.25
CA MET A 29 -8.33 20.98 -1.65
C MET A 29 -8.37 22.31 -2.39
N PRO A 30 -7.35 22.71 -3.14
CA PRO A 30 -7.54 23.71 -4.16
C PRO A 30 -8.56 23.19 -5.18
N ASN A 31 -9.49 24.04 -5.60
CA ASN A 31 -10.50 23.72 -6.60
C ASN A 31 -9.86 23.06 -7.83
N SER A 32 -9.93 21.75 -7.94
CA SER A 32 -9.37 21.04 -9.08
C SER A 32 -10.28 21.18 -10.28
N SER A 33 -9.87 22.02 -11.21
CA SER A 33 -10.50 22.18 -12.53
C SER A 33 -10.18 21.03 -13.50
N ALA A 34 -9.63 19.93 -13.06
CA ALA A 34 -9.04 18.89 -13.92
C ALA A 34 -10.06 17.94 -14.57
N CYS A 35 -11.28 17.85 -14.07
CA CYS A 35 -12.36 17.11 -14.72
C CYS A 35 -13.39 18.06 -15.31
N ARG A 36 -12.96 18.95 -16.21
CA ARG A 36 -13.86 19.83 -16.94
C ARG A 36 -14.59 19.04 -18.02
N GLY A 37 -15.72 18.50 -17.68
CA GLY A 37 -16.56 17.99 -18.77
C GLY A 37 -17.81 17.25 -18.40
N LYS A 38 -17.92 16.65 -17.23
CA LYS A 38 -19.18 15.98 -16.85
C LYS A 38 -19.35 16.00 -15.35
N LYS A 39 -20.60 16.18 -14.90
CA LYS A 39 -21.03 16.14 -13.49
C LYS A 39 -20.55 14.86 -12.73
N GLN A 40 -20.17 13.81 -13.43
CA GLN A 40 -19.67 12.56 -12.88
C GLN A 40 -18.25 12.64 -12.31
N CYS A 41 -17.41 13.55 -12.78
CA CYS A 41 -16.06 13.70 -12.21
C CYS A 41 -16.02 14.44 -10.86
N ALA A 42 -17.06 15.15 -10.48
CA ALA A 42 -17.19 15.67 -9.13
C ALA A 42 -17.38 14.54 -8.08
N GLN A 43 -17.73 13.34 -8.53
CA GLN A 43 -17.90 12.11 -7.75
C GLN A 43 -16.69 11.18 -7.85
N CYS A 44 -15.71 11.46 -8.75
CA CYS A 44 -14.50 10.68 -8.82
C CYS A 44 -13.63 10.99 -7.59
N PRO A 45 -13.51 10.07 -6.63
CA PRO A 45 -12.71 10.32 -5.46
C PRO A 45 -11.26 10.48 -5.90
N LYS A 46 -10.60 11.50 -5.39
CA LYS A 46 -9.14 11.48 -5.39
C LYS A 46 -8.73 10.17 -4.75
N ALA A 47 -7.85 9.45 -5.42
CA ALA A 47 -7.41 8.15 -4.96
C ALA A 47 -6.86 8.25 -3.53
N VAL A 48 -7.65 7.78 -2.58
CA VAL A 48 -7.22 7.66 -1.18
C VAL A 48 -6.27 6.46 -1.03
N ASP A 49 -6.31 5.54 -1.98
CA ASP A 49 -5.34 4.48 -2.13
C ASP A 49 -4.08 5.02 -2.82
N ASN A 50 -3.08 5.37 -2.06
CA ASN A 50 -1.73 5.66 -2.54
C ASN A 50 -1.05 4.40 -3.08
N ALA A 51 -1.74 3.66 -3.96
CA ALA A 51 -1.22 2.42 -4.51
C ALA A 51 0.00 2.67 -5.39
N ILE A 52 0.06 3.82 -6.08
CA ILE A 52 1.21 4.23 -6.88
C ILE A 52 1.68 5.59 -6.38
N ILE A 53 2.97 5.71 -6.09
CA ILE A 53 3.61 6.92 -5.56
C ILE A 53 4.85 7.21 -6.40
N TYR A 54 5.02 8.45 -6.80
CA TYR A 54 6.28 8.97 -7.32
C TYR A 54 7.02 9.68 -6.19
N ALA A 55 8.31 9.40 -6.04
CA ALA A 55 9.16 10.03 -5.04
C ALA A 55 10.53 10.36 -5.60
N SER A 56 11.11 11.45 -5.10
CA SER A 56 12.52 11.80 -5.34
C SER A 56 13.20 12.11 -4.02
N HIS A 57 14.45 11.68 -3.89
CA HIS A 57 15.24 11.88 -2.68
C HIS A 57 16.67 12.29 -3.05
N PRO A 58 17.30 13.18 -2.26
CA PRO A 58 18.68 13.56 -2.49
C PRO A 58 19.63 12.43 -2.08
N ARG A 59 20.86 12.50 -2.57
CA ARG A 59 21.98 11.67 -2.10
C ARG A 59 22.07 11.72 -0.57
N GLY A 60 22.29 10.54 0.03
CA GLY A 60 22.41 10.39 1.49
C GLY A 60 21.05 10.25 2.20
N PHE A 61 19.91 10.28 1.49
CA PHE A 61 18.64 9.93 2.10
C PHE A 61 18.72 8.49 2.63
N HIS A 62 18.45 8.34 3.93
CA HIS A 62 18.52 7.08 4.62
C HIS A 62 17.19 6.71 5.25
N LEU A 63 16.64 5.59 4.86
CA LEU A 63 15.49 4.96 5.49
C LEU A 63 16.03 3.86 6.41
N PRO A 64 15.99 4.04 7.75
CA PRO A 64 16.56 3.08 8.68
C PRO A 64 15.81 1.76 8.68
N ALA A 65 16.47 0.71 9.12
CA ALA A 65 15.93 -0.65 9.11
C ALA A 65 14.58 -0.74 9.85
N ARG A 66 13.53 -1.08 9.10
CA ARG A 66 12.16 -1.21 9.60
C ARG A 66 11.41 -2.34 8.91
N LYS A 67 10.29 -2.78 9.51
CA LYS A 67 9.38 -3.73 8.86
C LYS A 67 8.56 -3.05 7.78
N CYS A 68 8.40 -3.75 6.66
CA CYS A 68 7.48 -3.36 5.61
C CYS A 68 6.03 -3.64 6.05
N GLU A 69 5.17 -2.64 6.01
CA GLU A 69 3.77 -2.76 6.42
C GLU A 69 2.85 -3.19 5.27
N GLU A 70 3.32 -3.03 4.04
CA GLU A 70 2.62 -3.42 2.80
C GLU A 70 3.62 -4.07 1.85
N ASN A 71 3.14 -4.77 0.83
CA ASN A 71 3.99 -5.18 -0.27
C ASN A 71 4.28 -3.98 -1.16
N ILE A 72 5.55 -3.76 -1.49
CA ILE A 72 5.97 -2.60 -2.28
C ILE A 72 6.88 -3.07 -3.41
N ILE A 73 6.53 -2.76 -4.66
CA ILE A 73 7.47 -2.82 -5.78
C ILE A 73 8.09 -1.44 -5.92
N ILE A 74 9.40 -1.37 -5.94
CA ILE A 74 10.18 -0.14 -6.08
C ILE A 74 10.84 -0.17 -7.46
N PHE A 75 10.40 0.73 -8.34
CA PHE A 75 10.96 0.94 -9.67
C PHE A 75 11.90 2.14 -9.61
N LEU A 76 13.20 1.92 -9.80
CA LEU A 76 14.18 3.01 -9.77
C LEU A 76 14.34 3.61 -11.18
N LEU A 77 13.93 4.88 -11.32
CA LEU A 77 13.97 5.61 -12.60
C LEU A 77 15.28 6.35 -12.79
N LYS A 78 15.92 6.78 -11.67
CA LYS A 78 17.16 7.55 -11.70
C LYS A 78 17.98 7.27 -10.46
N GLY A 79 19.30 7.23 -10.63
CA GLY A 79 20.27 7.12 -9.54
C GLY A 79 20.56 5.69 -9.09
N GLU A 80 21.06 5.59 -7.87
CA GLU A 80 21.51 4.32 -7.25
C GLU A 80 21.08 4.29 -5.79
N VAL A 81 20.60 3.12 -5.36
CA VAL A 81 20.11 2.87 -4.00
C VAL A 81 20.74 1.61 -3.45
N LEU A 82 21.39 1.68 -2.29
CA LEU A 82 21.78 0.49 -1.54
C LEU A 82 20.56 -0.02 -0.77
N VAL A 83 20.19 -1.27 -1.03
CA VAL A 83 19.10 -1.97 -0.35
C VAL A 83 19.70 -3.06 0.52
N ASN A 84 19.25 -3.14 1.76
CA ASN A 84 19.65 -4.18 2.69
C ASN A 84 18.40 -4.83 3.30
N SER A 85 18.08 -6.02 2.84
CA SER A 85 17.02 -6.87 3.35
C SER A 85 17.45 -8.32 3.34
N LYS A 86 16.60 -9.23 3.81
CA LYS A 86 16.89 -10.67 3.77
C LYS A 86 17.06 -11.17 2.33
N GLU A 87 16.24 -10.68 1.42
CA GLU A 87 16.21 -11.05 0.01
C GLU A 87 17.31 -10.33 -0.80
N TYR A 88 17.60 -9.07 -0.44
CA TYR A 88 18.51 -8.17 -1.16
C TYR A 88 19.60 -7.66 -0.21
N ALA A 89 20.43 -8.58 0.33
CA ALA A 89 21.48 -8.22 1.29
C ALA A 89 22.63 -7.46 0.61
N GLY A 90 22.76 -6.17 0.91
CA GLY A 90 23.83 -5.33 0.35
C GLY A 90 23.72 -5.12 -1.16
N THR A 91 22.51 -5.21 -1.72
CA THR A 91 22.29 -5.06 -3.16
C THR A 91 22.21 -3.58 -3.55
N VAL A 92 22.95 -3.19 -4.57
CA VAL A 92 22.78 -1.88 -5.20
C VAL A 92 21.76 -1.99 -6.31
N LEU A 93 20.68 -1.23 -6.18
CA LEU A 93 19.66 -1.08 -7.21
C LEU A 93 20.02 0.11 -8.10
N HIS A 94 20.09 -0.11 -9.41
CA HIS A 94 20.42 0.91 -10.40
C HIS A 94 19.19 1.44 -11.12
N ALA A 95 19.31 2.62 -11.72
CA ALA A 95 18.27 3.14 -12.60
C ALA A 95 17.94 2.15 -13.72
N GLY A 96 16.65 1.92 -13.98
CA GLY A 96 16.18 0.89 -14.92
C GLY A 96 15.96 -0.48 -14.29
N GLU A 97 16.07 -0.59 -12.98
CA GLU A 97 15.82 -1.83 -12.24
C GLU A 97 14.68 -1.68 -11.23
N PHE A 98 14.14 -2.82 -10.81
CA PHE A 98 13.12 -2.86 -9.77
C PHE A 98 13.22 -4.09 -8.88
N ILE A 99 12.71 -3.95 -7.66
CA ILE A 99 12.64 -5.02 -6.65
C ILE A 99 11.28 -5.01 -5.97
N LEU A 100 10.96 -6.12 -5.28
CA LEU A 100 9.81 -6.19 -4.38
C LEU A 100 10.29 -6.33 -2.93
N GLN A 101 9.74 -5.51 -2.05
CA GLN A 101 9.81 -5.67 -0.60
C GLN A 101 8.49 -6.24 -0.10
N ALA A 102 8.54 -7.44 0.45
CA ALA A 102 7.36 -8.12 0.95
C ALA A 102 6.93 -7.56 2.31
N ILE A 103 5.61 -7.55 2.54
CA ILE A 103 5.04 -7.21 3.85
C ILE A 103 5.68 -8.06 4.96
N GLY A 104 6.04 -7.43 6.07
CA GLY A 104 6.71 -8.11 7.19
C GLY A 104 8.22 -8.30 7.03
N SER A 105 8.78 -8.11 5.83
CA SER A 105 10.23 -8.09 5.63
C SER A 105 10.85 -6.88 6.34
N LYS A 106 12.07 -7.06 6.83
CA LYS A 106 12.85 -5.95 7.40
C LYS A 106 13.80 -5.44 6.32
N TYR A 107 13.76 -4.15 6.06
CA TYR A 107 14.57 -3.53 5.02
C TYR A 107 15.14 -2.18 5.44
N GLU A 108 16.23 -1.81 4.84
CA GLU A 108 16.94 -0.54 4.99
C GLU A 108 17.30 -0.03 3.59
N ILE A 109 17.22 1.27 3.37
CA ILE A 109 17.51 1.90 2.08
C ILE A 109 18.42 3.11 2.29
N LEU A 110 19.47 3.21 1.48
CA LEU A 110 20.38 4.37 1.43
C LEU A 110 20.50 4.85 -0.02
N ALA A 111 20.11 6.08 -0.29
CA ALA A 111 20.32 6.72 -1.59
C ALA A 111 21.82 7.08 -1.78
N MET A 112 22.48 6.43 -2.72
CA MET A 112 23.90 6.66 -3.01
C MET A 112 24.12 7.88 -3.91
N THR A 113 23.11 8.23 -4.69
CA THR A 113 23.03 9.42 -5.56
C THR A 113 21.69 10.10 -5.35
N ASP A 114 21.41 11.19 -6.07
CA ASP A 114 20.04 11.70 -6.18
C ASP A 114 19.18 10.69 -6.93
N VAL A 115 18.03 10.32 -6.37
CA VAL A 115 17.19 9.22 -6.87
C VAL A 115 15.79 9.68 -7.20
N GLU A 116 15.20 9.04 -8.21
CA GLU A 116 13.78 9.11 -8.54
C GLU A 116 13.21 7.70 -8.63
N CYS A 117 12.08 7.45 -8.04
CA CYS A 117 11.43 6.15 -8.06
C CYS A 117 9.90 6.26 -8.17
N VAL A 118 9.30 5.21 -8.72
CA VAL A 118 7.88 4.92 -8.58
C VAL A 118 7.73 3.72 -7.67
N CYS A 119 6.87 3.85 -6.67
CA CYS A 119 6.55 2.77 -5.75
C CYS A 119 5.12 2.31 -6.00
N TYR A 120 4.93 1.01 -6.20
CA TYR A 120 3.61 0.40 -6.28
C TYR A 120 3.34 -0.42 -5.02
N ARG A 121 2.31 -0.03 -4.26
CA ARG A 121 1.90 -0.70 -3.02
C ARG A 121 0.66 -1.54 -3.24
N PHE A 122 0.63 -2.71 -2.62
CA PHE A 122 -0.50 -3.63 -2.74
C PHE A 122 -0.58 -4.57 -1.54
N SER A 123 -1.78 -5.02 -1.23
CA SER A 123 -2.02 -6.00 -0.17
C SER A 123 -2.02 -7.44 -0.69
N LYS A 124 -2.51 -7.66 -1.92
CA LYS A 124 -2.56 -8.98 -2.58
C LYS A 124 -1.86 -8.90 -3.92
N PRO A 125 -1.15 -9.96 -4.35
CA PRO A 125 -0.54 -10.03 -5.66
C PRO A 125 -1.61 -10.28 -6.74
N GLU A 126 -2.40 -9.25 -7.05
CA GLU A 126 -3.44 -9.28 -8.09
C GLU A 126 -2.86 -9.13 -9.52
N PHE A 127 -1.54 -9.34 -9.68
CA PHE A 127 -0.85 -9.19 -10.98
C PHE A 127 -1.05 -10.37 -11.91
N PHE A 128 -1.47 -11.52 -11.38
CA PHE A 128 -1.62 -12.75 -12.14
C PHE A 128 -2.98 -13.35 -11.88
N CYS A 129 -3.51 -14.10 -12.88
CA CYS A 129 -4.60 -15.01 -12.60
C CYS A 129 -4.14 -16.04 -11.54
N GLU A 130 -5.09 -16.57 -10.80
CA GLU A 130 -4.82 -17.51 -9.72
C GLU A 130 -4.05 -18.76 -10.21
N ASP A 131 -4.38 -19.24 -11.41
CA ASP A 131 -3.71 -20.40 -12.01
C ASP A 131 -2.22 -20.15 -12.26
N ARG A 132 -1.85 -18.98 -12.82
CA ARG A 132 -0.44 -18.62 -13.06
C ARG A 132 0.30 -18.40 -11.75
N TYR A 133 -0.31 -17.74 -10.78
CA TYR A 133 0.27 -17.57 -9.46
C TYR A 133 0.58 -18.93 -8.82
N ASN A 134 -0.39 -19.86 -8.84
CA ASN A 134 -0.23 -21.20 -8.31
C ASN A 134 0.84 -22.01 -9.08
N HIS A 135 0.89 -21.86 -10.40
CA HIS A 135 1.93 -22.51 -11.23
C HIS A 135 3.32 -22.03 -10.79
N ILE A 136 3.55 -20.71 -10.74
CA ILE A 136 4.86 -20.17 -10.34
C ILE A 136 5.22 -20.63 -8.93
N MET A 137 4.29 -20.61 -8.00
CA MET A 137 4.55 -20.98 -6.61
C MET A 137 4.87 -22.47 -6.39
N LYS A 138 4.31 -23.35 -7.22
CA LYS A 138 4.43 -24.82 -7.06
C LYS A 138 5.47 -25.44 -7.98
N GLU A 139 5.55 -24.96 -9.21
CA GLU A 139 6.30 -25.60 -10.28
C GLU A 139 7.63 -24.90 -10.59
N VAL A 140 7.71 -23.60 -10.30
CA VAL A 140 8.94 -22.84 -10.53
C VAL A 140 9.84 -22.90 -9.29
N THR A 141 11.04 -23.46 -9.44
CA THR A 141 12.04 -23.49 -8.36
C THR A 141 12.42 -22.06 -7.97
N PRO A 142 12.30 -21.68 -6.69
CA PRO A 142 12.69 -20.35 -6.26
C PRO A 142 14.18 -20.11 -6.49
N PRO A 143 14.58 -18.89 -6.82
CA PRO A 143 15.99 -18.55 -6.98
C PRO A 143 16.73 -18.71 -5.64
N LEU A 144 17.99 -19.15 -5.72
CA LEU A 144 18.87 -19.21 -4.54
C LEU A 144 19.28 -17.82 -4.06
N ILE A 145 19.40 -16.88 -5.00
CA ILE A 145 19.77 -15.48 -4.75
C ILE A 145 18.79 -14.61 -5.51
N PHE A 146 18.17 -13.66 -4.81
CA PHE A 146 17.32 -12.66 -5.42
C PHE A 146 18.17 -11.52 -5.98
N TYR A 147 17.80 -11.02 -7.14
CA TYR A 147 18.44 -9.88 -7.80
C TYR A 147 17.38 -8.92 -8.36
N PRO A 148 17.72 -7.65 -8.58
CA PRO A 148 16.82 -6.70 -9.23
C PRO A 148 16.45 -7.16 -10.64
N LEU A 149 15.21 -6.92 -11.02
CA LEU A 149 14.73 -7.16 -12.38
C LEU A 149 14.91 -5.90 -13.22
N THR A 150 15.17 -6.08 -14.51
CA THR A 150 15.30 -4.97 -15.46
C THR A 150 13.94 -4.46 -15.89
N ILE A 151 13.79 -3.14 -15.97
CA ILE A 151 12.58 -2.48 -16.50
C ILE A 151 12.58 -2.64 -18.03
N THR A 152 11.58 -3.35 -18.57
CA THR A 152 11.39 -3.49 -20.02
C THR A 152 10.91 -2.17 -20.65
N PRO A 153 11.02 -1.98 -21.99
CA PRO A 153 10.49 -0.79 -22.67
C PRO A 153 9.01 -0.53 -22.37
N GLU A 154 8.18 -1.57 -22.30
CA GLU A 154 6.75 -1.49 -22.02
C GLU A 154 6.50 -1.03 -20.58
N LEU A 155 7.28 -1.56 -19.63
CA LEU A 155 7.22 -1.13 -18.23
C LEU A 155 7.72 0.31 -18.09
N GLN A 156 8.71 0.72 -18.85
CA GLN A 156 9.19 2.11 -18.87
C GLN A 156 8.09 3.08 -19.30
N LEU A 157 7.35 2.78 -20.38
CA LEU A 157 6.21 3.60 -20.83
C LEU A 157 5.12 3.72 -19.75
N PHE A 158 4.83 2.61 -19.08
CA PHE A 158 3.91 2.61 -17.93
C PHE A 158 4.38 3.54 -16.82
N LEU A 159 5.67 3.49 -16.46
CA LEU A 159 6.26 4.29 -15.39
C LEU A 159 6.30 5.78 -15.75
N GLU A 160 6.64 6.12 -16.98
CA GLU A 160 6.66 7.50 -17.47
C GLU A 160 5.26 8.13 -17.47
N SER A 161 4.26 7.41 -17.97
CA SER A 161 2.87 7.88 -17.94
C SER A 161 2.34 7.98 -16.51
N SER A 162 2.71 7.05 -15.62
CA SER A 162 2.35 7.10 -14.21
C SER A 162 2.99 8.29 -13.51
N LYS A 163 4.28 8.54 -13.74
CA LYS A 163 5.01 9.71 -13.23
C LYS A 163 4.33 11.01 -13.66
N ALA A 164 3.95 11.14 -14.95
CA ALA A 164 3.29 12.33 -15.47
C ALA A 164 1.96 12.61 -14.75
N TYR A 165 1.11 11.58 -14.54
CA TYR A 165 -0.16 11.74 -13.83
C TYR A 165 0.02 12.06 -12.35
N LEU A 166 0.99 11.42 -11.68
CA LEU A 166 1.26 11.62 -10.25
C LEU A 166 1.86 13.00 -9.97
N SER A 167 2.76 13.49 -10.82
CA SER A 167 3.39 14.81 -10.67
C SER A 167 2.40 15.96 -10.82
N GLU A 168 1.32 15.77 -11.58
CA GLU A 168 0.29 16.78 -11.80
C GLU A 168 -0.92 16.61 -10.88
N GLU A 169 -0.89 15.68 -9.93
CA GLU A 169 -2.02 15.31 -9.08
C GLU A 169 -3.33 14.99 -9.86
N LYS A 170 -3.18 14.54 -11.09
CA LYS A 170 -4.30 14.28 -12.03
C LYS A 170 -4.81 12.85 -11.96
N ILE A 171 -4.24 12.02 -11.11
CA ILE A 171 -4.64 10.63 -11.00
C ILE A 171 -5.90 10.49 -10.15
N CYS A 172 -6.93 9.88 -10.71
CA CYS A 172 -8.13 9.50 -9.99
C CYS A 172 -8.12 7.99 -9.71
N ARG A 173 -9.07 7.53 -8.89
CA ARG A 173 -9.15 6.12 -8.51
C ARG A 173 -9.37 5.18 -9.70
N GLU A 174 -10.25 5.54 -10.63
CA GLU A 174 -10.47 4.72 -11.83
C GLU A 174 -9.18 4.59 -12.63
N MET A 175 -8.44 5.69 -12.80
CA MET A 175 -7.14 5.65 -13.46
C MET A 175 -6.16 4.73 -12.71
N LEU A 176 -6.16 4.73 -11.37
CA LEU A 176 -5.35 3.77 -10.60
C LEU A 176 -5.77 2.33 -10.85
N CYS A 177 -7.07 2.05 -10.98
CA CYS A 177 -7.54 0.71 -11.33
C CYS A 177 -7.07 0.29 -12.73
N PHE A 178 -7.09 1.21 -13.71
CA PHE A 178 -6.53 0.93 -15.04
C PHE A 178 -5.02 0.72 -14.97
N LYS A 179 -4.29 1.54 -14.23
CA LYS A 179 -2.84 1.39 -14.05
C LYS A 179 -2.47 0.07 -13.36
N ARG A 180 -3.27 -0.41 -12.41
CA ARG A 180 -3.07 -1.75 -11.84
C ARG A 180 -3.21 -2.86 -12.88
N LYS A 181 -4.25 -2.79 -13.70
CA LYS A 181 -4.49 -3.77 -14.79
C LYS A 181 -3.39 -3.71 -15.84
N GLU A 182 -2.94 -2.51 -16.21
CA GLU A 182 -1.83 -2.30 -17.13
C GLU A 182 -0.53 -2.91 -16.59
N LEU A 183 -0.20 -2.65 -15.33
CA LEU A 183 0.96 -3.25 -14.68
C LEU A 183 0.87 -4.78 -14.64
N ALA A 184 -0.31 -5.32 -14.29
CA ALA A 184 -0.55 -6.76 -14.28
C ALA A 184 -0.35 -7.37 -15.66
N PHE A 185 -0.86 -6.72 -16.71
CA PHE A 185 -0.67 -7.16 -18.10
C PHE A 185 0.80 -7.13 -18.50
N ILE A 186 1.52 -6.06 -18.18
CA ILE A 186 2.95 -5.92 -18.50
C ILE A 186 3.76 -7.01 -17.79
N LEU A 187 3.63 -7.13 -16.48
CA LEU A 187 4.34 -8.16 -15.72
C LEU A 187 4.01 -9.56 -16.23
N GLY A 188 2.74 -9.80 -16.55
CA GLY A 188 2.27 -11.10 -17.02
C GLY A 188 2.72 -11.48 -18.43
N ASN A 189 3.05 -10.55 -19.30
CA ASN A 189 3.37 -10.84 -20.71
C ASN A 189 4.83 -10.59 -21.10
N TYR A 190 5.55 -9.76 -20.36
CA TYR A 190 6.91 -9.35 -20.71
C TYR A 190 7.99 -9.90 -19.78
N TYR A 191 7.57 -10.64 -18.73
CA TYR A 191 8.49 -11.33 -17.81
C TYR A 191 8.21 -12.82 -17.81
N SER A 192 9.27 -13.63 -17.79
CA SER A 192 9.19 -15.07 -17.67
C SER A 192 8.71 -15.49 -16.27
N ASP A 193 8.20 -16.72 -16.14
CA ASP A 193 7.78 -17.23 -14.83
C ASP A 193 8.94 -17.33 -13.85
N TYR A 194 10.17 -17.54 -14.32
CA TYR A 194 11.36 -17.50 -13.48
C TYR A 194 11.64 -16.09 -12.94
N GLU A 195 11.59 -15.04 -13.78
CA GLU A 195 11.74 -13.65 -13.33
C GLU A 195 10.61 -13.26 -12.38
N LEU A 196 9.37 -13.64 -12.68
CA LEU A 196 8.23 -13.38 -11.81
C LEU A 196 8.37 -14.08 -10.45
N SER A 197 9.04 -15.22 -10.39
CA SER A 197 9.34 -15.90 -9.13
C SER A 197 10.18 -15.02 -8.18
N MET A 198 11.02 -14.11 -8.71
CA MET A 198 11.74 -13.10 -7.91
C MET A 198 10.82 -12.20 -7.12
N LEU A 199 9.63 -11.89 -7.67
CA LEU A 199 8.63 -11.05 -7.01
C LEU A 199 7.70 -11.85 -6.09
N ILE A 200 7.39 -13.10 -6.45
CA ILE A 200 6.34 -13.87 -5.79
C ILE A 200 6.88 -14.68 -4.61
N HIS A 201 8.01 -15.33 -4.75
CA HIS A 201 8.55 -16.17 -3.68
C HIS A 201 8.89 -15.42 -2.39
N PRO A 202 9.41 -14.18 -2.42
CA PRO A 202 9.53 -13.39 -1.20
C PRO A 202 8.20 -13.19 -0.48
N LEU A 203 7.09 -13.01 -1.24
CA LEU A 203 5.77 -12.86 -0.65
C LEU A 203 5.36 -14.11 0.17
N ALA A 204 5.65 -15.32 -0.35
CA ALA A 204 5.28 -16.57 0.31
C ALA A 204 5.89 -16.74 1.70
N GLN A 205 7.09 -16.23 1.92
CA GLN A 205 7.77 -16.32 3.21
C GLN A 205 7.03 -15.57 4.32
N TYR A 206 6.23 -14.56 3.95
CA TYR A 206 5.50 -13.69 4.88
C TYR A 206 3.99 -13.90 4.87
N THR A 207 3.45 -14.68 3.90
CA THR A 207 2.00 -14.96 3.80
C THR A 207 1.46 -15.73 5.00
N ASN A 208 2.29 -16.53 5.65
CA ASN A 208 1.96 -17.24 6.90
C ASN A 208 2.16 -16.37 8.15
N SER A 209 2.52 -15.10 8.01
CA SER A 209 2.70 -14.22 9.16
C SER A 209 1.36 -13.80 9.76
N PHE A 210 1.33 -13.59 11.07
CA PHE A 210 0.17 -13.05 11.77
C PHE A 210 -0.29 -11.71 11.15
N HIS A 211 0.65 -10.86 10.75
CA HIS A 211 0.38 -9.58 10.11
C HIS A 211 -0.42 -9.75 8.81
N TYR A 212 0.04 -10.65 7.93
CA TYR A 212 -0.66 -10.98 6.68
C TYR A 212 -2.05 -11.55 6.94
N PHE A 213 -2.16 -12.50 7.90
CA PHE A 213 -3.45 -13.06 8.30
C PHE A 213 -4.45 -11.96 8.66
N VAL A 214 -4.05 -11.00 9.49
CA VAL A 214 -4.92 -9.89 9.92
C VAL A 214 -5.36 -9.05 8.72
N LEU A 215 -4.44 -8.63 7.86
CA LEU A 215 -4.75 -7.80 6.70
C LEU A 215 -5.69 -8.49 5.70
N GLN A 216 -5.57 -9.79 5.54
CA GLN A 216 -6.43 -10.55 4.62
C GLN A 216 -7.84 -10.84 5.16
N ASN A 217 -8.02 -10.74 6.47
CA ASN A 217 -9.24 -11.24 7.10
C ASN A 217 -10.04 -10.20 7.89
N HIS A 218 -9.43 -9.07 8.26
CA HIS A 218 -10.12 -8.06 9.07
C HIS A 218 -11.42 -7.52 8.44
N ALA A 219 -11.49 -7.41 7.12
CA ALA A 219 -12.67 -6.93 6.42
C ALA A 219 -13.79 -7.99 6.30
N LYS A 220 -13.47 -9.26 6.55
CA LYS A 220 -14.41 -10.39 6.48
C LYS A 220 -15.19 -10.60 7.79
N VAL A 221 -14.76 -9.96 8.87
CA VAL A 221 -15.27 -10.14 10.22
C VAL A 221 -15.71 -8.82 10.82
N LYS A 222 -16.60 -8.86 11.81
CA LYS A 222 -17.14 -7.67 12.46
C LYS A 222 -16.50 -7.39 13.81
N THR A 223 -15.97 -8.42 14.48
CA THR A 223 -15.46 -8.35 15.85
C THR A 223 -14.03 -8.89 15.96
N VAL A 224 -13.37 -8.52 17.05
CA VAL A 224 -12.03 -9.03 17.40
C VAL A 224 -12.10 -10.52 17.71
N GLU A 225 -13.19 -10.95 18.30
CA GLU A 225 -13.46 -12.34 18.68
C GLU A 225 -13.54 -13.23 17.42
N GLU A 226 -14.28 -12.79 16.42
CA GLU A 226 -14.38 -13.49 15.13
C GLU A 226 -13.01 -13.56 14.44
N LEU A 227 -12.24 -12.46 14.45
CA LEU A 227 -10.91 -12.44 13.84
C LEU A 227 -9.93 -13.38 14.55
N ALA A 228 -9.97 -13.41 15.89
CA ALA A 228 -9.17 -14.31 16.68
C ALA A 228 -9.53 -15.79 16.42
N GLN A 229 -10.82 -16.10 16.39
CA GLN A 229 -11.34 -17.44 16.10
C GLN A 229 -10.94 -17.91 14.69
N LEU A 230 -11.05 -17.03 13.69
CA LEU A 230 -10.65 -17.33 12.31
C LEU A 230 -9.15 -17.68 12.22
N GLY A 231 -8.31 -17.08 13.06
CA GLY A 231 -6.88 -17.36 13.15
C GLY A 231 -6.51 -18.53 14.05
N GLY A 232 -7.49 -19.18 14.70
CA GLY A 232 -7.22 -20.26 15.66
C GLY A 232 -6.62 -19.80 16.98
N TYR A 233 -6.81 -18.53 17.36
CA TYR A 233 -6.28 -17.95 18.58
C TYR A 233 -7.39 -17.76 19.65
N THR A 234 -7.01 -17.85 20.91
CA THR A 234 -7.83 -17.24 21.96
C THR A 234 -7.78 -15.71 21.83
N VAL A 235 -8.84 -15.02 22.22
CA VAL A 235 -8.90 -13.54 22.14
C VAL A 235 -7.74 -12.88 22.89
N ALA A 236 -7.37 -13.42 24.06
CA ALA A 236 -6.25 -12.90 24.84
C ALA A 236 -4.91 -13.04 24.12
N THR A 237 -4.65 -14.22 23.53
CA THR A 237 -3.44 -14.48 22.75
C THR A 237 -3.41 -13.60 21.50
N PHE A 238 -4.54 -13.49 20.80
CA PHE A 238 -4.67 -12.65 19.60
C PHE A 238 -4.34 -11.18 19.92
N ARG A 239 -4.95 -10.61 20.96
CA ARG A 239 -4.69 -9.22 21.37
C ARG A 239 -3.22 -8.97 21.71
N ARG A 240 -2.60 -9.91 22.41
CA ARG A 240 -1.17 -9.81 22.77
C ARG A 240 -0.26 -9.82 21.54
N ILE A 241 -0.48 -10.77 20.61
CA ILE A 241 0.30 -10.86 19.37
C ILE A 241 0.02 -9.63 18.51
N PHE A 242 -1.25 -9.23 18.39
CA PHE A 242 -1.64 -8.06 17.61
C PHE A 242 -0.91 -6.79 18.09
N ASN A 243 -0.93 -6.55 19.40
CA ASN A 243 -0.26 -5.38 19.96
C ASN A 243 1.26 -5.38 19.74
N SER A 244 1.89 -6.57 19.76
CA SER A 244 3.32 -6.70 19.46
C SER A 244 3.66 -6.49 17.98
N VAL A 245 2.73 -6.75 17.07
CA VAL A 245 2.94 -6.68 15.61
C VAL A 245 2.52 -5.33 15.02
N PHE A 246 1.37 -4.79 15.50
CA PHE A 246 0.78 -3.55 15.00
C PHE A 246 1.03 -2.34 15.90
N HIS A 247 1.61 -2.53 17.08
CA HIS A 247 1.93 -1.50 18.08
C HIS A 247 0.74 -0.64 18.53
N GLN A 248 -0.48 -1.20 18.41
CA GLN A 248 -1.73 -0.56 18.83
C GLN A 248 -2.79 -1.60 19.16
N PRO A 249 -3.84 -1.23 19.93
CA PRO A 249 -4.94 -2.16 20.26
C PRO A 249 -5.71 -2.58 19.01
N VAL A 250 -6.04 -3.88 18.91
CA VAL A 250 -6.75 -4.44 17.74
C VAL A 250 -8.11 -3.77 17.48
N TYR A 251 -8.85 -3.44 18.52
CA TYR A 251 -10.15 -2.79 18.40
C TYR A 251 -10.03 -1.40 17.75
N GLU A 252 -9.08 -0.60 18.19
CA GLU A 252 -8.82 0.74 17.65
C GLU A 252 -8.42 0.66 16.17
N TRP A 253 -7.51 -0.26 15.85
CA TRP A 253 -7.09 -0.50 14.49
C TRP A 253 -8.24 -0.93 13.57
N MET A 254 -9.07 -1.89 14.01
CA MET A 254 -10.24 -2.33 13.24
C MET A 254 -11.25 -1.19 13.05
N MET A 255 -11.44 -0.35 14.06
CA MET A 255 -12.32 0.81 13.97
C MET A 255 -11.81 1.86 12.98
N GLU A 256 -10.51 2.09 12.91
CA GLU A 256 -9.92 2.97 11.89
C GLU A 256 -10.16 2.43 10.47
N ARG A 257 -9.88 1.16 10.23
CA ARG A 257 -10.16 0.51 8.93
C ARG A 257 -11.65 0.56 8.56
N ARG A 258 -12.54 0.37 9.55
CA ARG A 258 -13.98 0.49 9.35
C ARG A 258 -14.38 1.91 8.97
N LYS A 259 -13.83 2.93 9.63
CA LYS A 259 -14.07 4.33 9.29
C LYS A 259 -13.67 4.65 7.85
N GLU A 260 -12.48 4.25 7.44
CA GLU A 260 -11.99 4.43 6.08
C GLU A 260 -12.92 3.78 5.05
N SER A 261 -13.31 2.53 5.31
CA SER A 261 -14.20 1.78 4.44
C SER A 261 -15.61 2.40 4.35
N VAL A 262 -16.16 2.86 5.47
CA VAL A 262 -17.47 3.53 5.52
C VAL A 262 -17.44 4.86 4.74
N VAL A 263 -16.42 5.69 4.97
CA VAL A 263 -16.24 6.94 4.20
C VAL A 263 -16.15 6.66 2.72
N TYR A 264 -15.41 5.60 2.40
CA TYR A 264 -15.26 5.14 1.04
C TYR A 264 -16.61 4.84 0.39
N GLU A 265 -17.42 3.96 0.99
CA GLU A 265 -18.70 3.57 0.42
C GLU A 265 -19.70 4.72 0.35
N LEU A 266 -19.77 5.55 1.39
CA LEU A 266 -20.64 6.74 1.40
C LEU A 266 -20.30 7.74 0.29
N ARG A 267 -19.05 7.79 -0.15
CA ARG A 267 -18.62 8.76 -1.17
C ARG A 267 -18.61 8.22 -2.58
N TYR A 268 -18.48 6.87 -2.72
CA TYR A 268 -17.93 6.31 -3.95
C TYR A 268 -18.68 5.11 -4.49
N THR A 269 -19.74 4.68 -3.81
CA THR A 269 -20.61 3.62 -4.29
C THR A 269 -22.05 4.10 -4.34
N ASP A 270 -22.88 3.43 -5.11
CA ASP A 270 -24.32 3.63 -5.16
C ASP A 270 -25.06 2.84 -4.06
N ALA A 271 -24.32 2.27 -3.11
CA ALA A 271 -24.90 1.53 -2.00
C ALA A 271 -25.76 2.46 -1.12
N SER A 272 -26.94 2.00 -0.79
CA SER A 272 -27.83 2.75 0.09
C SER A 272 -27.24 2.87 1.50
N ILE A 273 -27.62 3.93 2.22
CA ILE A 273 -27.19 4.13 3.62
C ILE A 273 -27.52 2.91 4.48
N SER A 274 -28.65 2.26 4.21
CA SER A 274 -29.07 1.03 4.90
C SER A 274 -28.14 -0.14 4.64
N GLU A 275 -27.76 -0.35 3.38
CA GLU A 275 -26.81 -1.40 3.01
C GLU A 275 -25.46 -1.19 3.67
N ILE A 276 -24.93 0.04 3.63
CA ILE A 276 -23.65 0.39 4.29
C ILE A 276 -23.77 0.15 5.81
N CYS A 277 -24.84 0.62 6.43
CA CYS A 277 -25.11 0.44 7.85
C CYS A 277 -24.99 -1.03 8.27
N TYR A 278 -25.73 -1.93 7.63
CA TYR A 278 -25.74 -3.34 7.98
C TYR A 278 -24.49 -4.09 7.56
N LYS A 279 -23.88 -3.73 6.43
CA LYS A 279 -22.60 -4.29 5.95
C LYS A 279 -21.50 -4.10 6.99
N TYR A 280 -21.42 -2.93 7.60
CA TYR A 280 -20.40 -2.63 8.62
C TYR A 280 -20.80 -2.98 10.04
N GLY A 281 -21.92 -3.73 10.20
CA GLY A 281 -22.32 -4.32 11.49
C GLY A 281 -22.96 -3.32 12.45
N PHE A 282 -23.55 -2.22 11.96
CA PHE A 282 -24.37 -1.34 12.80
C PHE A 282 -25.77 -1.94 12.93
N GLU A 283 -26.29 -1.94 14.15
CA GLU A 283 -27.59 -2.52 14.46
C GLU A 283 -28.75 -1.69 13.95
N SER A 284 -28.56 -0.37 13.77
CA SER A 284 -29.61 0.53 13.34
C SER A 284 -29.07 1.77 12.64
N LEU A 285 -29.89 2.36 11.76
CA LEU A 285 -29.60 3.64 11.07
C LEU A 285 -29.33 4.81 12.04
N PRO A 286 -30.06 4.98 13.16
CA PRO A 286 -29.73 6.01 14.16
C PRO A 286 -28.34 5.82 14.76
N HIS A 287 -27.95 4.58 15.09
CA HIS A 287 -26.60 4.26 15.60
C HIS A 287 -25.53 4.59 14.55
N PHE A 288 -25.74 4.20 13.30
CA PHE A 288 -24.85 4.53 12.18
C PHE A 288 -24.75 6.04 11.94
N SER A 289 -25.88 6.77 11.98
CA SER A 289 -25.89 8.23 11.85
C SER A 289 -25.12 8.93 12.96
N SER A 290 -25.24 8.46 14.19
CA SER A 290 -24.49 8.96 15.34
C SER A 290 -22.98 8.69 15.19
N PHE A 291 -22.62 7.50 14.71
CA PHE A 291 -21.24 7.15 14.38
C PHE A 291 -20.67 8.07 13.31
N CYS A 292 -21.41 8.33 12.22
CA CYS A 292 -20.96 9.22 11.15
C CYS A 292 -20.79 10.66 11.65
N LYS A 293 -21.74 11.19 12.42
CA LYS A 293 -21.62 12.53 13.03
C LYS A 293 -20.38 12.63 13.91
N LYS A 294 -20.15 11.64 14.78
CA LYS A 294 -19.02 11.63 15.72
C LYS A 294 -17.68 11.55 15.00
N ASN A 295 -17.54 10.75 13.94
CA ASN A 295 -16.27 10.45 13.31
C ASN A 295 -15.99 11.28 12.05
N PHE A 296 -17.02 11.78 11.36
CA PHE A 296 -16.91 12.50 10.08
C PHE A 296 -17.53 13.90 10.12
N GLY A 297 -18.12 14.29 11.23
CA GLY A 297 -18.73 15.62 11.42
C GLY A 297 -20.10 15.80 10.77
N ALA A 298 -20.60 14.82 10.02
CA ALA A 298 -21.88 14.90 9.31
C ALA A 298 -22.66 13.59 9.37
N SER A 299 -23.99 13.66 9.19
CA SER A 299 -24.82 12.47 8.97
C SER A 299 -24.55 11.87 7.59
N PRO A 300 -24.71 10.55 7.42
CA PRO A 300 -24.66 9.93 6.10
C PRO A 300 -25.83 10.49 5.26
N ARG A 301 -25.53 10.82 4.01
CA ARG A 301 -26.54 11.32 3.05
C ARG A 301 -26.36 10.59 1.73
#